data_5e3944de39094c84cfa7432c259f78ac
#
_entry.id   5e3944de39094c84cfa7432c259f78ac
#
_cell.length_a   1.000
_cell.length_b   1.000
_cell.length_c   1.000
_cell.angle_alpha   90.00
_cell.angle_beta   90.00
_cell.angle_gamma   90.00
#
_symmetry.space_group_name_H-M   'P 1'
#
loop_
_entity.id
_entity.type
_entity.pdbx_description
1 polymer ?
#
loop_
_entity_poly.entity_id
_entity_poly.type
_entity_poly.pdbx_seq_one_letter_code
_entity_poly.pdbx_strand_id
1 'polypeptide(L)'
;MKMMRATLCIALLALAVLQISHAAVITNVSVPVNIPVFIPCAAGGTGELVVLSGDLHVLARFTRSKSGGIHAAAHFQPQGISGVGQTTGEKYQATGVTQDEFNARIGVEETFVNNFRIIGQASGNNFLIHENFHITINANGRVTAFVDNFSVDCR
;
A
#
# COMPACT_ATOMS: atom_id res chain seq x y z
N MET A 1 -55.69 -23.33 22.80
CA MET A 1 -54.77 -23.43 21.64
C MET A 1 -54.24 -22.10 21.07
N LYS A 2 -54.39 -20.93 21.74
CA LYS A 2 -53.92 -19.63 21.24
C LYS A 2 -52.62 -19.13 21.89
N MET A 3 -52.16 -19.69 23.01
CA MET A 3 -50.96 -19.24 23.73
C MET A 3 -49.62 -19.87 23.19
N MET A 4 -49.69 -20.97 22.47
CA MET A 4 -48.46 -21.66 21.98
C MET A 4 -47.84 -21.05 20.70
N ARG A 5 -48.58 -20.17 19.99
CA ARG A 5 -48.06 -19.52 18.79
C ARG A 5 -47.26 -18.25 19.03
N ALA A 6 -47.45 -17.59 20.16
CA ALA A 6 -46.73 -16.36 20.50
C ALA A 6 -45.29 -16.62 20.97
N THR A 7 -45.04 -17.74 21.64
CA THR A 7 -43.74 -18.10 22.20
C THR A 7 -42.72 -18.54 21.09
N LEU A 8 -43.20 -19.09 19.98
CA LEU A 8 -42.36 -19.54 18.87
C LEU A 8 -41.81 -18.37 18.03
N CYS A 9 -42.57 -17.28 17.90
CA CYS A 9 -42.11 -16.10 17.16
C CYS A 9 -41.04 -15.30 17.90
N ILE A 10 -41.05 -15.28 19.23
CA ILE A 10 -40.02 -14.57 20.03
C ILE A 10 -38.69 -15.30 19.99
N ALA A 11 -38.70 -16.64 19.96
CA ALA A 11 -37.48 -17.44 19.86
C ALA A 11 -36.77 -17.31 18.49
N LEU A 12 -37.52 -17.08 17.40
CA LEU A 12 -36.94 -16.86 16.06
C LEU A 12 -36.36 -15.46 15.89
N LEU A 13 -36.85 -14.45 16.59
CA LEU A 13 -36.29 -13.09 16.53
C LEU A 13 -34.97 -12.96 17.29
N ALA A 14 -34.74 -13.80 18.31
CA ALA A 14 -33.53 -13.76 19.12
C ALA A 14 -32.29 -14.39 18.43
N LEU A 15 -32.49 -15.19 17.37
CA LEU A 15 -31.36 -15.79 16.61
C LEU A 15 -30.81 -14.90 15.51
N ALA A 16 -31.40 -13.75 15.23
CA ALA A 16 -31.01 -12.88 14.11
C ALA A 16 -29.94 -11.82 14.46
N VAL A 17 -29.45 -11.75 15.70
CA VAL A 17 -28.64 -10.60 16.17
C VAL A 17 -27.17 -10.96 16.48
N LEU A 18 -26.68 -12.10 16.05
CA LEU A 18 -25.24 -12.41 16.17
C LEU A 18 -24.52 -12.28 14.83
N GLN A 19 -24.68 -11.15 14.18
CA GLN A 19 -23.73 -10.73 13.17
C GLN A 19 -22.55 -10.07 13.89
N ILE A 20 -21.55 -10.87 14.24
CA ILE A 20 -20.26 -10.36 14.67
C ILE A 20 -19.64 -9.66 13.45
N SER A 21 -19.81 -8.34 13.38
CA SER A 21 -19.09 -7.53 12.41
C SER A 21 -17.60 -7.63 12.75
N HIS A 22 -16.83 -8.22 11.86
CA HIS A 22 -15.39 -8.24 12.01
C HIS A 22 -14.89 -6.82 11.80
N ALA A 23 -14.28 -6.23 12.82
CA ALA A 23 -13.73 -4.89 12.76
C ALA A 23 -12.66 -4.83 11.64
N ALA A 24 -12.87 -3.94 10.68
CA ALA A 24 -11.83 -3.61 9.72
C ALA A 24 -10.79 -2.72 10.42
N VAL A 25 -9.53 -3.10 10.37
CA VAL A 25 -8.43 -2.21 10.77
C VAL A 25 -8.12 -1.31 9.59
N ILE A 26 -8.20 0.00 9.80
CA ILE A 26 -7.87 1.00 8.78
C ILE A 26 -6.64 1.75 9.26
N THR A 27 -5.59 1.72 8.46
CA THR A 27 -4.40 2.55 8.63
C THR A 27 -4.47 3.68 7.61
N ASN A 28 -4.35 4.91 8.07
CA ASN A 28 -4.29 6.10 7.22
C ASN A 28 -3.18 6.99 7.78
N VAL A 29 -2.01 6.90 7.17
CA VAL A 29 -0.80 7.54 7.67
C VAL A 29 -0.02 8.20 6.53
N SER A 30 0.73 9.24 6.88
CA SER A 30 1.78 9.80 6.04
C SER A 30 3.12 9.31 6.56
N VAL A 31 3.90 8.68 5.70
CA VAL A 31 5.21 8.12 6.02
C VAL A 31 6.28 8.95 5.34
N PRO A 32 7.17 9.62 6.09
CA PRO A 32 8.27 10.35 5.49
C PRO A 32 9.21 9.39 4.77
N VAL A 33 9.59 9.72 3.55
CA VAL A 33 10.54 8.96 2.74
C VAL A 33 11.76 9.79 2.41
N ASN A 34 12.90 9.15 2.38
CA ASN A 34 14.17 9.71 1.93
C ASN A 34 14.97 8.57 1.27
N ILE A 35 14.85 8.44 -0.05
CA ILE A 35 15.36 7.31 -0.79
C ILE A 35 16.28 7.75 -1.93
N PRO A 36 17.50 7.20 -2.04
CA PRO A 36 18.34 7.37 -3.19
C PRO A 36 17.87 6.45 -4.32
N VAL A 37 17.62 7.02 -5.50
CA VAL A 37 17.26 6.27 -6.71
C VAL A 37 18.28 6.60 -7.80
N PHE A 38 18.92 5.55 -8.34
CA PHE A 38 19.75 5.71 -9.53
C PHE A 38 18.87 5.53 -10.77
N ILE A 39 18.88 6.54 -11.64
CA ILE A 39 18.10 6.57 -12.87
C ILE A 39 19.09 6.36 -14.05
N PRO A 40 19.17 5.15 -14.62
CA PRO A 40 20.26 4.81 -15.55
C PRO A 40 20.17 5.54 -16.89
N CYS A 41 19.00 5.99 -17.29
CA CYS A 41 18.78 6.69 -18.56
C CYS A 41 18.75 8.22 -18.42
N ALA A 42 18.87 8.77 -17.21
CA ALA A 42 19.00 10.19 -17.00
C ALA A 42 20.34 10.74 -17.48
N ALA A 43 20.53 12.05 -17.48
CA ALA A 43 21.75 12.72 -17.88
C ALA A 43 22.27 12.29 -19.27
N GLY A 44 21.37 12.19 -20.25
CA GLY A 44 21.73 11.76 -21.62
C GLY A 44 22.13 10.29 -21.74
N GLY A 45 21.70 9.43 -20.82
CA GLY A 45 21.98 7.99 -20.82
C GLY A 45 23.21 7.59 -19.98
N THR A 46 23.86 8.54 -19.31
CA THR A 46 24.97 8.24 -18.40
C THR A 46 24.52 7.83 -17.03
N GLY A 47 23.25 8.08 -16.73
CA GLY A 47 22.63 7.85 -15.44
C GLY A 47 22.96 8.92 -14.40
N GLU A 48 22.06 9.10 -13.45
CA GLU A 48 22.33 9.95 -12.28
C GLU A 48 21.63 9.46 -11.02
N LEU A 49 22.17 9.83 -9.89
CA LEU A 49 21.56 9.61 -8.58
C LEU A 49 20.63 10.76 -8.24
N VAL A 50 19.41 10.43 -7.83
CA VAL A 50 18.41 11.37 -7.33
C VAL A 50 18.04 10.95 -5.91
N VAL A 51 18.13 11.86 -4.95
CA VAL A 51 17.63 11.62 -3.60
C VAL A 51 16.23 12.20 -3.53
N LEU A 52 15.24 11.32 -3.47
CA LEU A 52 13.83 11.68 -3.36
C LEU A 52 13.44 11.83 -1.90
N SER A 53 12.79 12.93 -1.55
CA SER A 53 12.27 13.19 -0.20
C SER A 53 10.86 13.77 -0.25
N GLY A 54 10.08 13.50 0.78
CA GLY A 54 8.68 13.92 0.91
C GLY A 54 7.89 12.90 1.70
N ASP A 55 6.59 12.86 1.52
CA ASP A 55 5.71 11.95 2.24
C ASP A 55 5.03 10.94 1.31
N LEU A 56 4.94 9.70 1.76
CA LEU A 56 4.11 8.67 1.14
C LEU A 56 2.83 8.51 1.96
N HIS A 57 1.70 8.85 1.37
CA HIS A 57 0.40 8.55 1.96
C HIS A 57 0.07 7.08 1.79
N VAL A 58 -0.20 6.40 2.89
CA VAL A 58 -0.54 4.97 2.94
C VAL A 58 -1.91 4.82 3.57
N LEU A 59 -2.85 4.32 2.79
CA LEU A 59 -4.15 3.89 3.26
C LEU A 59 -4.21 2.37 3.13
N ALA A 60 -4.31 1.66 4.26
CA ALA A 60 -4.43 0.21 4.27
C ALA A 60 -5.66 -0.21 5.06
N ARG A 61 -6.39 -1.17 4.52
CA ARG A 61 -7.57 -1.79 5.14
C ARG A 61 -7.36 -3.28 5.28
N PHE A 62 -7.60 -3.80 6.47
CA PHE A 62 -7.50 -5.22 6.75
C PHE A 62 -8.82 -5.73 7.30
N THR A 63 -9.35 -6.77 6.70
CA THR A 63 -10.57 -7.45 7.14
C THR A 63 -10.24 -8.91 7.43
N ARG A 64 -10.58 -9.36 8.63
CA ARG A 64 -10.34 -10.76 9.05
C ARG A 64 -11.60 -11.60 8.85
N SER A 65 -11.46 -12.75 8.19
CA SER A 65 -12.51 -13.75 8.10
C SER A 65 -12.60 -14.60 9.37
N LYS A 66 -13.76 -15.25 9.59
CA LYS A 66 -13.93 -16.19 10.71
C LYS A 66 -12.97 -17.39 10.64
N SER A 67 -12.52 -17.76 9.46
CA SER A 67 -11.55 -18.84 9.24
C SER A 67 -10.09 -18.41 9.43
N GLY A 68 -9.82 -17.17 9.87
CA GLY A 68 -8.47 -16.66 10.10
C GLY A 68 -7.76 -16.09 8.88
N GLY A 69 -8.39 -16.08 7.71
CA GLY A 69 -7.89 -15.39 6.53
C GLY A 69 -7.98 -13.87 6.69
N ILE A 70 -7.10 -13.15 6.06
CA ILE A 70 -7.06 -11.70 6.01
C ILE A 70 -7.23 -11.27 4.57
N HIS A 71 -8.20 -10.37 4.33
CA HIS A 71 -8.29 -9.62 3.09
C HIS A 71 -7.70 -8.24 3.34
N ALA A 72 -6.71 -7.87 2.54
CA ALA A 72 -6.01 -6.59 2.63
C ALA A 72 -6.20 -5.80 1.34
N ALA A 73 -6.45 -4.50 1.50
CA ALA A 73 -6.43 -3.53 0.42
C ALA A 73 -5.48 -2.40 0.81
N ALA A 74 -4.55 -2.06 -0.06
CA ALA A 74 -3.56 -1.02 0.16
C ALA A 74 -3.60 0.02 -0.96
N HIS A 75 -3.40 1.29 -0.59
CA HIS A 75 -3.33 2.42 -1.49
C HIS A 75 -2.11 3.25 -1.09
N PHE A 76 -1.25 3.53 -2.06
CA PHE A 76 -0.03 4.30 -1.89
C PHE A 76 -0.06 5.50 -2.82
N GLN A 77 0.20 6.69 -2.29
CA GLN A 77 0.20 7.93 -3.05
C GLN A 77 1.35 8.84 -2.60
N PRO A 78 2.30 9.19 -3.50
CA PRO A 78 3.30 10.22 -3.21
C PRO A 78 2.65 11.57 -2.92
N GLN A 79 3.07 12.21 -1.84
CA GLN A 79 2.65 13.55 -1.45
C GLN A 79 3.87 14.47 -1.39
N GLY A 80 4.11 15.22 -2.47
CA GLY A 80 5.23 16.13 -2.56
C GLY A 80 6.61 15.46 -2.61
N ILE A 81 6.68 14.17 -2.89
CA ILE A 81 7.95 13.47 -3.05
C ILE A 81 8.68 14.03 -4.28
N SER A 82 9.83 14.63 -4.04
CA SER A 82 10.64 15.28 -5.09
C SER A 82 12.12 15.17 -4.77
N GLY A 83 12.97 15.42 -5.76
CA GLY A 83 14.41 15.40 -5.61
C GLY A 83 15.12 16.17 -6.72
N VAL A 84 16.45 16.22 -6.62
CA VAL A 84 17.32 16.88 -7.58
C VAL A 84 18.38 15.90 -8.02
N GLY A 85 18.59 15.80 -9.31
CA GLY A 85 19.65 15.01 -9.90
C GLY A 85 21.02 15.55 -9.50
N GLN A 86 21.88 14.69 -8.98
CA GLN A 86 23.16 15.12 -8.43
C GLN A 86 24.18 15.51 -9.50
N THR A 87 23.98 15.04 -10.74
CA THR A 87 24.86 15.35 -11.87
C THR A 87 24.37 16.55 -12.67
N THR A 88 23.08 16.58 -12.99
CA THR A 88 22.52 17.61 -13.90
C THR A 88 21.90 18.78 -13.17
N GLY A 89 21.49 18.60 -11.89
CA GLY A 89 20.66 19.58 -11.17
C GLY A 89 19.20 19.57 -11.61
N GLU A 90 18.77 18.62 -12.47
CA GLU A 90 17.40 18.48 -12.90
C GLU A 90 16.49 18.16 -11.71
N LYS A 91 15.29 18.76 -11.72
CA LYS A 91 14.27 18.50 -10.70
C LYS A 91 13.42 17.32 -11.12
N TYR A 92 13.17 16.44 -10.16
CA TYR A 92 12.35 15.25 -10.30
C TYR A 92 11.18 15.27 -9.31
N GLN A 93 10.05 14.74 -9.74
CA GLN A 93 8.86 14.61 -8.91
C GLN A 93 8.27 13.22 -9.04
N ALA A 94 8.01 12.57 -7.92
CA ALA A 94 7.26 11.31 -7.90
C ALA A 94 5.76 11.58 -8.03
N THR A 95 5.09 10.76 -8.82
CA THR A 95 3.64 10.83 -9.05
C THR A 95 3.09 9.44 -9.31
N GLY A 96 1.77 9.32 -9.26
CA GLY A 96 1.05 8.07 -9.46
C GLY A 96 0.35 7.62 -8.19
N VAL A 97 -0.47 6.60 -8.37
CA VAL A 97 -1.19 5.92 -7.28
C VAL A 97 -1.10 4.43 -7.55
N THR A 98 -0.70 3.69 -6.54
CA THR A 98 -0.76 2.23 -6.58
C THR A 98 -1.87 1.77 -5.67
N GLN A 99 -2.70 0.86 -6.18
CA GLN A 99 -3.72 0.17 -5.42
C GLN A 99 -3.50 -1.33 -5.60
N ASP A 100 -3.51 -2.05 -4.50
CA ASP A 100 -3.38 -3.50 -4.50
C ASP A 100 -4.33 -4.13 -3.50
N GLU A 101 -4.86 -5.29 -3.87
CA GLU A 101 -5.72 -6.11 -3.03
C GLU A 101 -5.18 -7.52 -3.00
N PHE A 102 -5.00 -8.05 -1.82
CA PHE A 102 -4.47 -9.41 -1.63
C PHE A 102 -5.12 -10.12 -0.45
N ASN A 103 -5.07 -11.44 -0.50
CA ASN A 103 -5.48 -12.29 0.61
C ASN A 103 -4.25 -12.83 1.32
N ALA A 104 -4.12 -12.50 2.59
CA ALA A 104 -3.01 -12.89 3.43
C ALA A 104 -3.43 -13.87 4.52
N ARG A 105 -2.45 -14.49 5.16
CA ARG A 105 -2.62 -15.27 6.39
C ARG A 105 -1.74 -14.69 7.47
N ILE A 106 -2.19 -14.79 8.72
CA ILE A 106 -1.38 -14.39 9.86
C ILE A 106 -0.08 -15.19 9.90
N GLY A 107 1.06 -14.47 10.02
CA GLY A 107 2.39 -15.06 10.08
C GLY A 107 2.97 -15.49 8.73
N VAL A 108 2.28 -15.22 7.62
CA VAL A 108 2.78 -15.44 6.26
C VAL A 108 3.20 -14.11 5.68
N GLU A 109 4.35 -14.10 5.03
CA GLU A 109 4.83 -12.96 4.26
C GLU A 109 4.13 -12.92 2.91
N GLU A 110 3.66 -11.73 2.53
CA GLU A 110 3.10 -11.45 1.23
C GLU A 110 3.96 -10.40 0.54
N THR A 111 4.20 -10.59 -0.76
CA THR A 111 4.98 -9.66 -1.58
C THR A 111 4.05 -8.96 -2.56
N PHE A 112 4.19 -7.64 -2.69
CA PHE A 112 3.51 -6.89 -3.74
C PHE A 112 4.44 -5.81 -4.33
N VAL A 113 4.08 -5.32 -5.52
CA VAL A 113 4.87 -4.33 -6.26
C VAL A 113 4.15 -2.99 -6.23
N ASN A 114 4.79 -1.98 -5.64
CA ASN A 114 4.35 -0.59 -5.76
C ASN A 114 4.95 0.00 -7.04
N ASN A 115 4.10 0.53 -7.90
CA ASN A 115 4.51 1.17 -9.14
C ASN A 115 4.22 2.67 -9.06
N PHE A 116 5.25 3.49 -9.20
CA PHE A 116 5.09 4.93 -9.29
C PHE A 116 6.00 5.51 -10.38
N ARG A 117 5.76 6.75 -10.76
CA ARG A 117 6.53 7.43 -11.78
C ARG A 117 7.37 8.54 -11.18
N ILE A 118 8.56 8.70 -11.72
CA ILE A 118 9.39 9.88 -11.49
C ILE A 118 9.42 10.67 -12.80
N ILE A 119 9.10 11.94 -12.72
CA ILE A 119 9.06 12.85 -13.86
C ILE A 119 10.17 13.88 -13.69
N GLY A 120 11.09 13.92 -14.65
CA GLY A 120 12.07 14.99 -14.78
C GLY A 120 11.43 16.21 -15.42
N GLN A 121 11.52 17.36 -14.76
CA GLN A 121 10.78 18.56 -15.16
C GLN A 121 11.38 19.28 -16.36
N ALA A 122 12.69 19.15 -16.59
CA ALA A 122 13.36 19.84 -17.69
C ALA A 122 13.44 18.99 -18.96
N SER A 123 13.79 17.71 -18.84
CA SER A 123 13.96 16.81 -19.99
C SER A 123 12.67 16.16 -20.46
N GLY A 124 11.57 16.28 -19.67
CA GLY A 124 10.32 15.56 -19.93
C GLY A 124 10.44 14.05 -19.79
N ASN A 125 11.54 13.56 -19.25
CA ASN A 125 11.78 12.14 -19.01
C ASN A 125 10.79 11.59 -17.99
N ASN A 126 10.24 10.44 -18.30
CA ASN A 126 9.24 9.77 -17.48
C ASN A 126 9.73 8.36 -17.16
N PHE A 127 10.06 8.12 -15.91
CA PHE A 127 10.64 6.87 -15.46
C PHE A 127 9.60 6.13 -14.63
N LEU A 128 9.44 4.83 -14.89
CA LEU A 128 8.60 3.97 -14.08
C LEU A 128 9.46 3.27 -13.04
N ILE A 129 9.08 3.41 -11.78
CA ILE A 129 9.73 2.76 -10.65
C ILE A 129 8.89 1.58 -10.20
N HIS A 130 9.53 0.44 -10.05
CA HIS A 130 8.96 -0.75 -9.43
C HIS A 130 9.66 -0.96 -8.09
N GLU A 131 8.87 -0.98 -7.04
CA GLU A 131 9.32 -1.16 -5.67
C GLU A 131 8.66 -2.40 -5.07
N ASN A 132 9.45 -3.40 -4.70
CA ASN A 132 8.94 -4.61 -4.09
C ASN A 132 8.80 -4.42 -2.58
N PHE A 133 7.57 -4.61 -2.09
CA PHE A 133 7.26 -4.62 -0.67
C PHE A 133 7.04 -6.05 -0.18
N HIS A 134 7.58 -6.32 1.00
CA HIS A 134 7.28 -7.51 1.78
C HIS A 134 6.46 -7.11 3.00
N ILE A 135 5.29 -7.69 3.16
CA ILE A 135 4.39 -7.40 4.27
C ILE A 135 4.14 -8.67 5.07
N THR A 136 4.32 -8.58 6.37
CA THR A 136 3.93 -9.64 7.31
C THR A 136 2.94 -9.08 8.32
N ILE A 137 1.84 -9.81 8.55
CA ILE A 137 0.82 -9.47 9.56
C ILE A 137 0.92 -10.48 10.69
N ASN A 138 1.32 -10.04 11.88
CA ASN A 138 1.44 -10.93 13.04
C ASN A 138 0.09 -11.25 13.69
N ALA A 139 0.09 -12.16 14.68
CA ALA A 139 -1.13 -12.60 15.36
C ALA A 139 -1.90 -11.48 16.05
N ASN A 140 -1.23 -10.38 16.42
CA ASN A 140 -1.84 -9.21 17.06
C ASN A 140 -2.34 -8.17 16.03
N GLY A 141 -2.27 -8.48 14.72
CA GLY A 141 -2.65 -7.57 13.65
C GLY A 141 -1.62 -6.48 13.35
N ARG A 142 -0.43 -6.55 13.96
CA ARG A 142 0.64 -5.59 13.65
C ARG A 142 1.23 -5.95 12.29
N VAL A 143 1.28 -4.95 11.43
CA VAL A 143 1.90 -5.03 10.10
C VAL A 143 3.37 -4.66 10.21
N THR A 144 4.23 -5.48 9.61
CA THR A 144 5.62 -5.16 9.33
C THR A 144 5.79 -5.16 7.84
N ALA A 145 6.36 -4.10 7.30
CA ALA A 145 6.66 -3.99 5.88
C ALA A 145 8.10 -3.55 5.68
N PHE A 146 8.75 -4.07 4.66
CA PHE A 146 10.05 -3.59 4.20
C PHE A 146 10.13 -3.64 2.68
N VAL A 147 10.99 -2.80 2.12
CA VAL A 147 11.30 -2.75 0.69
C VAL A 147 12.63 -3.46 0.50
N ASP A 148 12.70 -4.40 -0.43
CA ASP A 148 13.93 -5.13 -0.70
C ASP A 148 14.53 -4.82 -2.08
N ASN A 149 13.75 -4.33 -3.02
CA ASN A 149 14.23 -4.10 -4.37
C ASN A 149 13.56 -2.90 -5.05
N PHE A 150 14.39 -2.15 -5.77
CA PHE A 150 13.98 -1.08 -6.68
C PHE A 150 14.45 -1.38 -8.08
N SER A 151 13.61 -1.21 -9.09
CA SER A 151 14.01 -1.15 -10.48
C SER A 151 13.43 0.06 -11.18
N VAL A 152 14.16 0.57 -12.16
CA VAL A 152 13.79 1.76 -12.95
C VAL A 152 13.67 1.38 -14.41
N ASP A 153 12.49 1.54 -14.97
CA ASP A 153 12.25 1.38 -16.40
C ASP A 153 12.34 2.76 -17.08
N CYS A 154 13.22 2.82 -18.06
CA CYS A 154 13.44 3.97 -18.92
C CYS A 154 12.56 3.88 -20.16
N ARG A 155 11.63 4.81 -20.32
CA ARG A 155 10.71 4.87 -21.45
C ARG A 155 10.83 6.20 -22.20
#